data_55d32ab592565513c9f5e85a1663feb3
#
_entry.id   55d32ab592565513c9f5e85a1663feb3
#
_cell.length_a   1.000
_cell.length_b   1.000
_cell.length_c   1.000
_cell.angle_alpha   90.00
_cell.angle_beta   90.00
_cell.angle_gamma   90.00
#
_symmetry.space_group_name_H-M   'P 1'
#
loop_
_entity.id
_entity.type
_entity.pdbx_description
1 polymer ?
#
loop_
_entity_poly.entity_id
_entity_poly.type
_entity_poly.pdbx_seq_one_letter_code
_entity_poly.pdbx_strand_id
1 'polypeptide(L)'
;RMLIRKPQDVLGSEITPRGLYQDRRSFVAALGGFVGSAFIPQSAKVKGAGANLGPIEPSSLSTQETMTSLSSATRYNNFYEFGLDKEEPAINAWRLRTRPWTINISGECLRPQTIGIEELLKLAPLEERIYRMRCVEGWSMVIPWVGFPIKALLDRVQPKSTARYVGFFSKADPKEMPGLDNPVLDWPYLEGLRLD
;
A
#
# COMPACT_ATOMS: atom_id res chain seq x y z
N ARG A 1 7.29 20.65 -22.96
CA ARG A 1 8.74 20.73 -22.63
C ARG A 1 8.84 20.72 -21.12
N MET A 2 9.08 19.56 -20.56
CA MET A 2 9.24 19.35 -19.13
C MET A 2 10.59 19.93 -18.73
N LEU A 3 10.59 21.02 -17.95
CA LEU A 3 11.81 21.56 -17.34
C LEU A 3 12.13 20.74 -16.10
N ILE A 4 12.97 19.73 -16.26
CA ILE A 4 13.60 19.07 -15.12
C ILE A 4 14.63 20.05 -14.57
N ARG A 5 14.27 20.77 -13.50
CA ARG A 5 15.30 21.47 -12.71
C ARG A 5 16.17 20.39 -12.06
N LYS A 6 17.47 20.41 -12.30
CA LYS A 6 18.44 19.66 -11.49
C LYS A 6 18.19 20.05 -10.03
N PRO A 7 18.05 19.08 -9.10
CA PRO A 7 18.14 19.39 -7.67
C PRO A 7 19.46 20.14 -7.44
N GLN A 8 19.47 21.07 -6.48
CA GLN A 8 20.71 21.64 -6.00
C GLN A 8 21.65 20.50 -5.65
N ASP A 9 22.92 20.61 -6.10
CA ASP A 9 23.92 19.56 -5.92
C ASP A 9 23.95 19.13 -4.44
N VAL A 10 23.61 17.86 -4.21
CA VAL A 10 23.78 17.22 -2.90
C VAL A 10 25.26 17.26 -2.59
N LEU A 11 25.63 17.88 -1.46
CA LEU A 11 27.02 17.95 -1.04
C LEU A 11 27.61 16.54 -0.99
N GLY A 12 28.83 16.35 -1.51
CA GLY A 12 29.48 15.03 -1.53
C GLY A 12 29.56 14.34 -0.17
N SER A 13 29.50 15.12 0.94
CA SER A 13 29.39 14.63 2.33
C SER A 13 28.03 14.02 2.66
N GLU A 14 26.99 14.29 1.90
CA GLU A 14 25.62 13.75 2.08
C GLU A 14 25.39 12.49 1.23
N ILE A 15 26.32 12.16 0.34
CA ILE A 15 26.25 10.94 -0.47
C ILE A 15 26.96 9.81 0.27
N THR A 16 26.22 8.79 0.68
CA THR A 16 26.82 7.59 1.26
C THR A 16 27.79 6.96 0.26
N PRO A 17 29.10 6.84 0.59
CA PRO A 17 30.08 6.21 -0.31
C PRO A 17 29.65 4.80 -0.72
N ARG A 18 29.87 4.45 -1.99
CA ARG A 18 29.44 3.16 -2.56
C ARG A 18 29.97 1.95 -1.75
N GLY A 19 31.14 2.05 -1.16
CA GLY A 19 31.71 1.02 -0.27
C GLY A 19 30.85 0.80 0.96
N LEU A 20 30.46 1.86 1.68
CA LEU A 20 29.59 1.77 2.85
C LEU A 20 28.19 1.23 2.51
N TYR A 21 27.68 1.52 1.31
CA TYR A 21 26.41 0.96 0.84
C TYR A 21 26.51 -0.55 0.56
N GLN A 22 27.64 -1.01 0.05
CA GLN A 22 27.90 -2.45 -0.16
C GLN A 22 28.18 -3.18 1.15
N ASP A 23 28.90 -2.55 2.08
CA ASP A 23 29.21 -3.13 3.41
C ASP A 23 27.97 -3.28 4.31
N ARG A 24 26.96 -2.39 4.18
CA ARG A 24 25.64 -2.56 4.84
C ARG A 24 24.99 -3.88 4.46
N ARG A 25 25.10 -4.26 3.21
CA ARG A 25 24.51 -5.53 2.71
C ARG A 25 25.22 -6.73 3.30
N SER A 26 26.55 -6.66 3.46
CA SER A 26 27.37 -7.68 4.11
C SER A 26 27.19 -7.69 5.62
N PHE A 27 27.01 -6.54 6.26
CA PHE A 27 26.75 -6.40 7.69
C PHE A 27 25.38 -6.98 8.08
N VAL A 28 24.33 -6.70 7.31
CA VAL A 28 23.00 -7.28 7.52
C VAL A 28 23.01 -8.80 7.30
N ALA A 29 23.78 -9.28 6.31
CA ALA A 29 23.94 -10.72 6.08
C ALA A 29 24.72 -11.43 7.22
N ALA A 30 25.70 -10.74 7.82
CA ALA A 30 26.48 -11.27 8.93
C ALA A 30 25.69 -11.30 10.26
N LEU A 31 24.79 -10.35 10.49
CA LEU A 31 23.90 -10.35 11.65
C LEU A 31 22.80 -11.41 11.55
N GLY A 32 22.35 -11.74 10.34
CA GLY A 32 21.38 -12.81 10.09
C GLY A 32 21.90 -14.23 10.36
N GLY A 33 23.21 -14.40 10.50
CA GLY A 33 23.85 -15.73 10.75
C GLY A 33 23.98 -16.13 12.23
N PHE A 34 23.62 -15.29 13.20
CA PHE A 34 23.89 -15.53 14.62
C PHE A 34 22.67 -15.54 15.54
N VAL A 35 21.46 -15.60 15.01
CA VAL A 35 20.27 -15.86 15.84
C VAL A 35 19.92 -17.33 15.71
N GLY A 36 20.37 -18.08 16.71
CA GLY A 36 20.09 -19.50 16.87
C GLY A 36 18.61 -19.79 16.80
N SER A 37 18.31 -21.00 16.34
CA SER A 37 17.03 -21.67 16.27
C SER A 37 16.16 -21.45 17.52
N ALA A 38 15.53 -20.29 17.64
CA ALA A 38 14.42 -20.08 18.56
C ALA A 38 13.15 -20.48 17.82
N PHE A 39 12.49 -21.49 18.34
CA PHE A 39 11.18 -21.99 17.96
C PHE A 39 10.31 -20.92 17.30
N ILE A 40 10.19 -20.97 15.99
CA ILE A 40 9.11 -20.31 15.27
C ILE A 40 7.89 -21.20 15.49
N PRO A 41 6.85 -20.74 16.20
CA PRO A 41 5.63 -21.51 16.32
C PRO A 41 5.08 -21.71 14.90
N GLN A 42 4.94 -22.96 14.55
CA GLN A 42 4.41 -23.44 13.28
C GLN A 42 3.05 -22.77 13.01
N SER A 43 3.05 -21.92 11.98
CA SER A 43 1.87 -21.53 11.19
C SER A 43 0.55 -21.42 11.96
N ALA A 44 0.29 -20.25 12.53
CA ALA A 44 -1.08 -19.78 12.54
C ALA A 44 -1.53 -19.74 11.07
N LYS A 45 -2.35 -20.71 10.66
CA LYS A 45 -3.03 -20.67 9.37
C LYS A 45 -3.85 -19.39 9.37
N VAL A 46 -3.39 -18.37 8.65
CA VAL A 46 -4.21 -17.22 8.31
C VAL A 46 -5.36 -17.76 7.48
N LYS A 47 -6.47 -18.08 8.14
CA LYS A 47 -7.77 -18.32 7.51
C LYS A 47 -8.36 -16.97 7.07
N GLY A 48 -7.64 -16.27 6.22
CA GLY A 48 -8.24 -15.27 5.36
C GLY A 48 -8.81 -16.02 4.19
N ALA A 49 -10.05 -16.49 4.29
CA ALA A 49 -10.80 -16.76 3.07
C ALA A 49 -10.90 -15.41 2.35
N GLY A 50 -10.12 -15.24 1.29
CA GLY A 50 -10.17 -14.04 0.45
C GLY A 50 -11.61 -13.80 0.03
N ALA A 51 -12.03 -12.55 -0.04
CA ALA A 51 -13.36 -12.20 -0.54
C ALA A 51 -13.51 -12.77 -1.96
N ASN A 52 -14.64 -13.41 -2.23
CA ASN A 52 -14.97 -13.78 -3.60
C ASN A 52 -15.31 -12.50 -4.38
N LEU A 53 -14.40 -12.08 -5.25
CA LEU A 53 -14.55 -10.86 -6.04
C LEU A 53 -15.31 -11.09 -7.36
N GLY A 54 -15.69 -12.33 -7.66
CA GLY A 54 -16.31 -12.67 -8.93
C GLY A 54 -15.32 -12.79 -10.11
N PRO A 55 -15.77 -12.62 -11.35
CA PRO A 55 -14.90 -12.65 -12.52
C PRO A 55 -13.85 -11.54 -12.49
N ILE A 56 -12.60 -11.88 -12.82
CA ILE A 56 -11.47 -10.97 -12.90
C ILE A 56 -10.87 -11.11 -14.30
N GLU A 57 -10.68 -10.00 -14.98
CA GLU A 57 -10.10 -9.96 -16.32
C GLU A 57 -8.59 -9.69 -16.25
N PRO A 58 -7.75 -10.40 -17.04
CA PRO A 58 -6.33 -10.09 -17.12
C PRO A 58 -6.10 -8.75 -17.81
N SER A 59 -5.19 -7.93 -17.30
CA SER A 59 -4.85 -6.64 -17.88
C SER A 59 -3.63 -6.74 -18.81
N SER A 60 -3.71 -6.07 -19.96
CA SER A 60 -2.59 -5.90 -20.89
C SER A 60 -1.45 -5.05 -20.31
N LEU A 61 -1.68 -4.37 -19.19
CA LEU A 61 -0.69 -3.55 -18.48
C LEU A 61 0.17 -4.36 -17.50
N SER A 62 0.01 -5.69 -17.47
CA SER A 62 0.79 -6.56 -16.61
C SER A 62 2.24 -6.73 -17.13
N THR A 63 3.20 -6.80 -16.18
CA THR A 63 4.58 -7.16 -16.48
C THR A 63 4.76 -8.68 -16.59
N GLN A 64 5.86 -9.10 -17.23
CA GLN A 64 6.30 -10.51 -17.27
C GLN A 64 7.35 -10.82 -16.18
N GLU A 65 7.61 -9.90 -15.27
CA GLU A 65 8.55 -10.12 -14.17
C GLU A 65 8.07 -11.26 -13.25
N THR A 66 9.01 -11.96 -12.64
CA THR A 66 8.70 -13.01 -11.65
C THR A 66 7.98 -12.38 -10.45
N MET A 67 6.82 -12.90 -10.13
CA MET A 67 6.04 -12.44 -8.97
C MET A 67 6.76 -12.74 -7.66
N THR A 68 6.62 -11.81 -6.72
CA THR A 68 7.02 -12.00 -5.33
C THR A 68 6.20 -13.14 -4.72
N SER A 69 6.82 -13.96 -3.88
CA SER A 69 6.13 -15.08 -3.22
C SER A 69 4.94 -14.57 -2.39
N LEU A 70 3.85 -15.33 -2.36
CA LEU A 70 2.67 -14.99 -1.57
C LEU A 70 3.02 -14.75 -0.10
N SER A 71 3.90 -15.57 0.47
CA SER A 71 4.34 -15.43 1.87
C SER A 71 5.05 -14.10 2.12
N SER A 72 5.91 -13.66 1.22
CA SER A 72 6.57 -12.35 1.32
C SER A 72 5.58 -11.21 1.13
N ALA A 73 4.71 -11.30 0.14
CA ALA A 73 3.72 -10.25 -0.17
C ALA A 73 2.68 -10.06 0.95
N THR A 74 2.33 -11.13 1.68
CA THR A 74 1.30 -11.08 2.74
C THR A 74 1.85 -10.93 4.15
N ARG A 75 3.15 -11.14 4.38
CA ARG A 75 3.75 -11.12 5.72
C ARG A 75 4.83 -10.05 5.89
N TYR A 76 5.16 -9.32 4.85
CA TYR A 76 6.09 -8.22 4.90
C TYR A 76 5.38 -6.96 4.43
N ASN A 77 4.85 -6.19 5.37
CA ASN A 77 3.93 -5.10 5.12
C ASN A 77 4.40 -3.80 5.79
N ASN A 78 3.89 -2.68 5.34
CA ASN A 78 4.19 -1.36 5.87
C ASN A 78 2.89 -0.64 6.20
N PHE A 79 2.14 -1.17 7.18
CA PHE A 79 0.90 -0.60 7.68
C PHE A 79 1.06 -0.25 9.16
N TYR A 80 1.49 0.95 9.45
CA TYR A 80 1.79 1.44 10.80
C TYR A 80 0.56 1.46 11.71
N GLU A 81 -0.64 1.42 11.13
CA GLU A 81 -1.89 1.20 11.86
C GLU A 81 -1.89 -0.09 12.68
N PHE A 82 -1.13 -1.08 12.23
CA PHE A 82 -1.10 -2.42 12.83
C PHE A 82 0.23 -2.78 13.49
N GLY A 83 1.22 -1.90 13.44
CA GLY A 83 2.51 -2.07 14.06
C GLY A 83 3.67 -1.52 13.24
N LEU A 84 4.83 -1.36 13.87
CA LEU A 84 6.01 -0.79 13.23
C LEU A 84 6.88 -1.85 12.54
N ASP A 85 6.88 -3.09 13.06
CA ASP A 85 7.60 -4.19 12.44
C ASP A 85 6.83 -4.73 11.22
N LYS A 86 7.56 -5.20 10.22
CA LYS A 86 6.99 -5.60 8.93
C LYS A 86 6.07 -6.81 9.00
N GLU A 87 6.18 -7.62 10.02
CA GLU A 87 5.36 -8.80 10.28
C GLU A 87 4.11 -8.50 11.11
N GLU A 88 4.10 -7.42 11.89
CA GLU A 88 3.01 -7.06 12.79
C GLU A 88 1.67 -6.83 12.09
N PRO A 89 1.60 -6.18 10.91
CA PRO A 89 0.34 -6.03 10.21
C PRO A 89 -0.35 -7.36 9.89
N ALA A 90 0.41 -8.38 9.49
CA ALA A 90 -0.14 -9.70 9.21
C ALA A 90 -0.71 -10.40 10.46
N ILE A 91 -0.15 -10.07 11.64
CA ILE A 91 -0.60 -10.60 12.94
C ILE A 91 -1.84 -9.85 13.45
N ASN A 92 -1.88 -8.53 13.24
CA ASN A 92 -2.86 -7.64 13.87
C ASN A 92 -4.07 -7.29 12.98
N ALA A 93 -3.97 -7.43 11.65
CA ALA A 93 -5.00 -6.98 10.70
C ALA A 93 -6.37 -7.66 10.86
N TRP A 94 -6.46 -8.81 11.53
CA TRP A 94 -7.73 -9.48 11.84
C TRP A 94 -8.68 -8.62 12.67
N ARG A 95 -8.17 -7.61 13.37
CA ARG A 95 -8.97 -6.68 14.19
C ARG A 95 -9.78 -5.71 13.34
N LEU A 96 -9.34 -5.46 12.09
CA LEU A 96 -10.03 -4.54 11.20
C LEU A 96 -11.34 -5.13 10.71
N ARG A 97 -12.43 -4.47 11.00
CA ARG A 97 -13.75 -4.78 10.41
C ARG A 97 -13.81 -4.20 9.01
N THR A 98 -13.83 -5.09 8.03
CA THR A 98 -13.90 -4.74 6.61
C THR A 98 -15.33 -4.69 6.06
N ARG A 99 -16.33 -5.11 6.87
CA ARG A 99 -17.75 -5.10 6.54
C ARG A 99 -18.58 -4.74 7.77
N PRO A 100 -19.59 -3.84 7.68
CA PRO A 100 -19.82 -2.95 6.53
C PRO A 100 -18.70 -1.90 6.38
N TRP A 101 -18.41 -1.48 5.15
CA TRP A 101 -17.45 -0.41 4.88
C TRP A 101 -18.05 0.61 3.93
N THR A 102 -17.85 1.90 4.21
CA THR A 102 -18.30 3.01 3.37
C THR A 102 -17.17 3.98 3.11
N ILE A 103 -17.21 4.62 1.94
CA ILE A 103 -16.30 5.66 1.54
C ILE A 103 -17.10 6.95 1.38
N ASN A 104 -16.72 7.99 2.09
CA ASN A 104 -17.27 9.32 1.92
C ASN A 104 -16.47 10.08 0.87
N ILE A 105 -17.13 10.61 -0.13
CA ILE A 105 -16.52 11.36 -1.23
C ILE A 105 -17.11 12.76 -1.20
N SER A 106 -16.24 13.76 -1.04
CA SER A 106 -16.65 15.16 -0.88
C SER A 106 -15.57 16.10 -1.44
N GLY A 107 -15.77 17.40 -1.29
CA GLY A 107 -14.85 18.44 -1.77
C GLY A 107 -15.24 18.97 -3.15
N GLU A 108 -14.26 19.21 -4.01
CA GLU A 108 -14.45 19.80 -5.34
C GLU A 108 -15.02 18.80 -6.36
N CYS A 109 -16.23 18.31 -6.11
CA CYS A 109 -16.98 17.44 -7.01
C CYS A 109 -18.44 17.92 -7.12
N LEU A 110 -19.11 17.56 -8.22
CA LEU A 110 -20.50 17.94 -8.48
C LEU A 110 -21.49 17.00 -7.76
N ARG A 111 -21.07 15.78 -7.46
CA ARG A 111 -21.92 14.73 -6.87
C ARG A 111 -21.26 14.11 -5.64
N PRO A 112 -21.15 14.87 -4.54
CA PRO A 112 -20.64 14.30 -3.28
C PRO A 112 -21.57 13.19 -2.80
N GLN A 113 -21.02 12.09 -2.33
CA GLN A 113 -21.78 10.93 -1.88
C GLN A 113 -21.00 10.03 -0.94
N THR A 114 -21.73 9.21 -0.20
CA THR A 114 -21.17 8.07 0.52
C THR A 114 -21.53 6.80 -0.24
N ILE A 115 -20.54 5.95 -0.52
CA ILE A 115 -20.71 4.70 -1.26
C ILE A 115 -20.29 3.51 -0.38
N GLY A 116 -21.10 2.45 -0.38
CA GLY A 116 -20.74 1.19 0.25
C GLY A 116 -19.75 0.39 -0.59
N ILE A 117 -18.93 -0.46 0.06
CA ILE A 117 -17.89 -1.24 -0.63
C ILE A 117 -18.50 -2.20 -1.66
N GLU A 118 -19.68 -2.77 -1.41
CA GLU A 118 -20.37 -3.67 -2.34
C GLU A 118 -20.87 -2.94 -3.59
N GLU A 119 -21.25 -1.68 -3.46
CA GLU A 119 -21.62 -0.83 -4.58
C GLU A 119 -20.39 -0.37 -5.34
N LEU A 120 -19.31 -0.02 -4.62
CA LEU A 120 -18.03 0.37 -5.21
C LEU A 120 -17.49 -0.74 -6.12
N LEU A 121 -17.50 -1.99 -5.67
CA LEU A 121 -17.01 -3.14 -6.43
C LEU A 121 -17.81 -3.44 -7.70
N LYS A 122 -18.98 -2.83 -7.88
CA LYS A 122 -19.85 -2.98 -9.07
C LYS A 122 -19.70 -1.83 -10.06
N LEU A 123 -18.85 -0.84 -9.79
CA LEU A 123 -18.72 0.35 -10.65
C LEU A 123 -18.11 0.04 -12.02
N ALA A 124 -17.20 -0.92 -12.07
CA ALA A 124 -16.55 -1.35 -13.31
C ALA A 124 -16.09 -2.81 -13.19
N PRO A 125 -15.82 -3.49 -14.31
CA PRO A 125 -15.20 -4.82 -14.29
C PRO A 125 -13.88 -4.78 -13.53
N LEU A 126 -13.64 -5.83 -12.75
CA LEU A 126 -12.36 -6.00 -12.05
C LEU A 126 -11.32 -6.57 -12.99
N GLU A 127 -10.13 -6.01 -12.97
CA GLU A 127 -8.99 -6.50 -13.71
C GLU A 127 -7.82 -6.85 -12.79
N GLU A 128 -7.00 -7.82 -13.17
CA GLU A 128 -5.73 -8.12 -12.52
C GLU A 128 -4.60 -7.44 -13.27
N ARG A 129 -3.82 -6.64 -12.53
CA ARG A 129 -2.60 -6.00 -13.02
C ARG A 129 -1.40 -6.48 -12.23
N ILE A 130 -0.46 -7.11 -12.89
CA ILE A 130 0.79 -7.56 -12.28
C ILE A 130 1.86 -6.51 -12.55
N TYR A 131 2.31 -5.81 -11.52
CA TYR A 131 3.37 -4.80 -11.66
C TYR A 131 4.22 -4.66 -10.41
N ARG A 132 5.39 -4.06 -10.61
CA ARG A 132 6.34 -3.81 -9.53
C ARG A 132 5.95 -2.55 -8.76
N MET A 133 5.60 -2.73 -7.49
CA MET A 133 5.50 -1.64 -6.53
C MET A 133 6.86 -1.41 -5.88
N ARG A 134 7.24 -0.15 -5.71
CA ARG A 134 8.45 0.28 -5.00
C ARG A 134 8.05 1.08 -3.78
N CYS A 135 8.61 0.74 -2.63
CA CYS A 135 8.41 1.46 -1.39
C CYS A 135 9.53 2.49 -1.17
N VAL A 136 9.23 3.61 -0.51
CA VAL A 136 10.20 4.59 -0.06
C VAL A 136 11.27 3.98 0.86
N GLU A 137 10.95 2.89 1.54
CA GLU A 137 11.87 2.15 2.41
C GLU A 137 12.91 1.31 1.66
N GLY A 138 12.97 1.40 0.34
CA GLY A 138 14.02 0.77 -0.47
C GLY A 138 13.78 -0.68 -0.87
N TRP A 139 12.60 -1.23 -0.63
CA TRP A 139 12.20 -2.55 -1.12
C TRP A 139 11.17 -2.46 -2.24
N SER A 140 11.01 -3.54 -2.99
CA SER A 140 10.00 -3.65 -4.03
C SER A 140 9.43 -5.06 -4.12
N MET A 141 8.19 -5.14 -4.59
CA MET A 141 7.47 -6.40 -4.81
C MET A 141 6.78 -6.37 -6.17
N VAL A 142 6.67 -7.53 -6.83
CA VAL A 142 5.84 -7.73 -8.01
C VAL A 142 4.59 -8.46 -7.55
N ILE A 143 3.44 -7.78 -7.57
CA ILE A 143 2.20 -8.26 -6.96
C ILE A 143 1.08 -8.25 -7.99
N PRO A 144 0.21 -9.27 -8.01
CA PRO A 144 -1.02 -9.27 -8.79
C PRO A 144 -2.09 -8.44 -8.05
N TRP A 145 -2.25 -7.20 -8.47
CA TRP A 145 -3.26 -6.29 -7.94
C TRP A 145 -4.59 -6.52 -8.65
N VAL A 146 -5.67 -6.62 -7.88
CA VAL A 146 -7.03 -6.72 -8.42
C VAL A 146 -7.80 -5.44 -8.10
N GLY A 147 -8.42 -4.84 -9.11
CA GLY A 147 -9.17 -3.61 -8.96
C GLY A 147 -9.68 -3.07 -10.29
N PHE A 148 -10.04 -1.82 -10.30
CA PHE A 148 -10.42 -1.07 -11.49
C PHE A 148 -9.81 0.36 -11.45
N PRO A 149 -9.69 1.05 -12.59
CA PRO A 149 -9.18 2.42 -12.62
C PRO A 149 -10.02 3.36 -11.77
N ILE A 150 -9.37 4.19 -10.95
CA ILE A 150 -10.04 5.23 -10.14
C ILE A 150 -10.93 6.15 -10.97
N LYS A 151 -10.65 6.27 -12.27
CA LYS A 151 -11.45 7.02 -13.23
C LYS A 151 -12.93 6.66 -13.18
N ALA A 152 -13.28 5.39 -13.00
CA ALA A 152 -14.67 4.95 -12.88
C ALA A 152 -15.41 5.63 -11.71
N LEU A 153 -14.72 5.83 -10.59
CA LEU A 153 -15.25 6.53 -9.43
C LEU A 153 -15.29 8.05 -9.68
N LEU A 154 -14.25 8.60 -10.30
CA LEU A 154 -14.20 10.04 -10.63
C LEU A 154 -15.29 10.43 -11.63
N ASP A 155 -15.53 9.63 -12.65
CA ASP A 155 -16.62 9.87 -13.62
C ASP A 155 -17.99 9.92 -12.92
N ARG A 156 -18.20 9.08 -11.90
CA ARG A 156 -19.43 9.06 -11.12
C ARG A 156 -19.64 10.34 -10.29
N VAL A 157 -18.57 10.83 -9.63
CA VAL A 157 -18.66 11.98 -8.72
C VAL A 157 -18.42 13.30 -9.41
N GLN A 158 -17.90 13.30 -10.63
CA GLN A 158 -17.67 14.46 -11.48
C GLN A 158 -16.85 15.57 -10.80
N PRO A 159 -15.51 15.41 -10.73
CA PRO A 159 -14.65 16.48 -10.22
C PRO A 159 -14.88 17.77 -10.98
N LYS A 160 -14.89 18.91 -10.28
CA LYS A 160 -14.97 20.23 -10.90
C LYS A 160 -13.65 20.56 -11.60
N SER A 161 -13.67 21.50 -12.53
CA SER A 161 -12.47 21.97 -13.24
C SER A 161 -11.42 22.61 -12.31
N THR A 162 -11.82 23.02 -11.11
CA THR A 162 -10.94 23.55 -10.06
C THR A 162 -10.20 22.47 -9.28
N ALA A 163 -10.70 21.23 -9.30
CA ALA A 163 -10.04 20.12 -8.62
C ALA A 163 -8.68 19.82 -9.27
N ARG A 164 -7.64 19.67 -8.47
CA ARG A 164 -6.27 19.38 -8.91
C ARG A 164 -5.76 18.05 -8.38
N TYR A 165 -6.33 17.59 -7.29
CA TYR A 165 -5.88 16.39 -6.57
C TYR A 165 -7.06 15.57 -6.08
N VAL A 166 -6.82 14.28 -5.90
CA VAL A 166 -7.66 13.39 -5.10
C VAL A 166 -6.90 13.11 -3.80
N GLY A 167 -7.48 13.48 -2.66
CA GLY A 167 -6.94 13.16 -1.35
C GLY A 167 -7.60 11.90 -0.79
N PHE A 168 -6.81 11.02 -0.20
CA PHE A 168 -7.27 9.80 0.46
C PHE A 168 -6.98 9.92 1.95
N PHE A 169 -8.03 9.84 2.76
CA PHE A 169 -7.93 9.85 4.21
C PHE A 169 -8.18 8.44 4.73
N SER A 170 -7.21 7.88 5.45
CA SER A 170 -7.35 6.55 6.04
C SER A 170 -8.37 6.55 7.19
N LYS A 171 -8.91 5.38 7.50
CA LYS A 171 -9.56 5.16 8.79
C LYS A 171 -8.52 5.34 9.91
N ALA A 172 -8.94 5.92 11.03
CA ALA A 172 -8.13 6.04 12.25
C ALA A 172 -9.01 5.62 13.44
N ASP A 173 -8.92 4.36 13.83
CA ASP A 173 -9.69 3.79 14.93
C ASP A 173 -8.77 2.94 15.83
N PRO A 174 -8.30 3.47 16.97
CA PRO A 174 -7.38 2.74 17.85
C PRO A 174 -7.92 1.41 18.36
N LYS A 175 -9.25 1.23 18.41
CA LYS A 175 -9.85 -0.05 18.84
C LYS A 175 -9.59 -1.20 17.85
N GLU A 176 -9.46 -0.86 16.57
CA GLU A 176 -9.20 -1.82 15.50
C GLU A 176 -7.75 -1.77 15.02
N MET A 177 -7.04 -0.67 15.28
CA MET A 177 -5.72 -0.32 14.76
C MET A 177 -4.74 -0.05 15.90
N PRO A 178 -4.11 -1.08 16.47
CA PRO A 178 -3.30 -0.95 17.69
C PRO A 178 -2.05 -0.08 17.51
N GLY A 179 -1.55 0.11 16.29
CA GLY A 179 -0.42 1.00 16.01
C GLY A 179 -0.72 2.48 16.29
N LEU A 180 -2.02 2.84 16.45
CA LEU A 180 -2.42 4.21 16.78
C LEU A 180 -2.34 4.54 18.27
N ASP A 181 -2.08 3.57 19.14
CA ASP A 181 -1.88 3.82 20.56
C ASP A 181 -0.59 4.62 20.83
N ASN A 182 0.43 4.41 19.98
CA ASN A 182 1.70 5.16 19.99
C ASN A 182 2.08 5.57 18.56
N PRO A 183 1.37 6.53 17.97
CA PRO A 183 1.52 6.84 16.56
C PRO A 183 2.87 7.51 16.27
N VAL A 184 3.55 7.06 15.22
CA VAL A 184 4.78 7.66 14.67
C VAL A 184 4.49 8.60 13.49
N LEU A 185 3.25 8.62 13.02
CA LEU A 185 2.74 9.47 11.95
C LEU A 185 1.48 10.19 12.41
N ASP A 186 1.14 11.28 11.73
CA ASP A 186 -0.13 11.97 11.94
C ASP A 186 -1.30 11.17 11.38
N TRP A 187 -2.40 11.11 12.12
CA TRP A 187 -3.60 10.37 11.76
C TRP A 187 -4.84 11.26 11.76
N PRO A 188 -5.81 11.05 10.83
CA PRO A 188 -5.82 10.05 9.76
C PRO A 188 -4.68 10.26 8.76
N TYR A 189 -4.09 9.18 8.24
CA TYR A 189 -3.04 9.26 7.25
C TYR A 189 -3.61 9.80 5.93
N LEU A 190 -2.87 10.72 5.30
CA LEU A 190 -3.29 11.40 4.08
C LEU A 190 -2.34 11.06 2.94
N GLU A 191 -2.89 10.61 1.83
CA GLU A 191 -2.19 10.47 0.56
C GLU A 191 -2.92 11.24 -0.54
N GLY A 192 -2.23 11.50 -1.65
CA GLY A 192 -2.79 12.26 -2.75
C GLY A 192 -2.32 11.80 -4.12
N LEU A 193 -3.23 11.88 -5.09
CA LEU A 193 -2.95 11.72 -6.51
C LEU A 193 -3.28 13.00 -7.24
N ARG A 194 -2.48 13.37 -8.24
CA ARG A 194 -2.80 14.45 -9.18
C ARG A 194 -3.86 13.96 -10.15
N LEU A 195 -4.69 14.91 -10.66
CA LEU A 195 -5.75 14.62 -11.63
C LEU A 195 -5.30 14.78 -13.09
N ASP A 196 -4.06 15.24 -13.33
CA ASP A 196 -3.46 15.44 -14.66
C ASP A 196 -2.44 14.36 -15.02
#